data_525af5f2532705eac33a38d4a45ab014
#
_entry.id   525af5f2532705eac33a38d4a45ab014
#
_cell.length_a   1.000
_cell.length_b   1.000
_cell.length_c   1.000
_cell.angle_alpha   90.00
_cell.angle_beta   90.00
_cell.angle_gamma   90.00
#
_symmetry.space_group_name_H-M   'P 1'
#
loop_
_entity.id
_entity.type
_entity.pdbx_description
1 polymer ?
#
loop_
_entity_poly.entity_id
_entity_poly.type
_entity_poly.pdbx_seq_one_letter_code
_entity_poly.pdbx_strand_id
1 'polypeptide(L)'
;MVIPVLESCDITGRDVTADALLTQWALATYLVEHQAHYHFTVKGNQPTLEHDIAVQFENCGTPDFVAVTPADHGRIETRRIWCSTAVNAYLDFPHVGQAFQIERECVDKKTGKCSLEVALGITSRTPQEASPQRVLEVNRGHWAIESVHYIIDWNYDEDRGRARTGFGPENLTRLRRFAVGILKSFQKPAQSIAEMMRILCFRNRIVFDYLRMTKNSAPTPPGG
;
A
#
# COMPACT_ATOMS: atom_id res chain seq x y z
N MET A 1 -4.59 13.81 -10.60
CA MET A 1 -3.85 14.94 -10.00
C MET A 1 -3.04 14.49 -8.79
N VAL A 2 -2.08 13.57 -9.02
CA VAL A 2 -1.19 13.04 -7.96
C VAL A 2 0.14 13.79 -7.90
N ILE A 3 0.67 14.20 -9.08
CA ILE A 3 1.97 14.88 -9.19
C ILE A 3 2.11 16.10 -8.25
N PRO A 4 1.17 17.03 -8.14
CA PRO A 4 1.31 18.16 -7.21
C PRO A 4 1.43 17.76 -5.73
N VAL A 5 0.92 16.58 -5.36
CA VAL A 5 1.09 16.05 -3.99
C VAL A 5 2.51 15.53 -3.80
N LEU A 6 3.06 14.88 -4.81
CA LEU A 6 4.41 14.34 -4.77
C LEU A 6 5.49 15.43 -4.78
N GLU A 7 5.23 16.57 -5.42
CA GLU A 7 6.13 17.74 -5.43
C GLU A 7 6.47 18.25 -4.02
N SER A 8 5.59 18.02 -3.06
CA SER A 8 5.82 18.40 -1.65
C SER A 8 6.58 17.37 -0.83
N CYS A 9 6.94 16.21 -1.43
CA CYS A 9 7.57 15.09 -0.76
C CYS A 9 8.95 14.81 -1.35
N ASP A 10 9.90 14.42 -0.52
CA ASP A 10 11.14 13.80 -1.00
C ASP A 10 10.87 12.34 -1.37
N ILE A 11 10.80 12.08 -2.66
CA ILE A 11 10.54 10.74 -3.24
C ILE A 11 11.81 10.07 -3.75
N THR A 12 12.97 10.69 -3.63
CA THR A 12 14.25 10.18 -4.16
C THR A 12 14.54 8.77 -3.60
N GLY A 13 14.78 7.81 -4.49
CA GLY A 13 15.05 6.40 -4.16
C GLY A 13 13.85 5.63 -3.59
N ARG A 14 12.67 6.24 -3.50
CA ARG A 14 11.47 5.61 -2.96
C ARG A 14 10.73 4.76 -3.99
N ASP A 15 10.06 3.72 -3.48
CA ASP A 15 9.10 2.93 -4.25
C ASP A 15 7.71 3.53 -4.09
N VAL A 16 7.11 3.98 -5.18
CA VAL A 16 5.75 4.54 -5.22
C VAL A 16 4.82 3.50 -5.81
N THR A 17 3.85 3.07 -5.02
CA THR A 17 2.83 2.12 -5.46
C THR A 17 1.56 2.84 -5.86
N ALA A 18 0.91 2.38 -6.90
CA ALA A 18 -0.38 2.91 -7.33
C ALA A 18 -1.29 1.80 -7.85
N ASP A 19 -2.58 2.01 -7.69
CA ASP A 19 -3.59 1.16 -8.32
C ASP A 19 -3.70 1.44 -9.82
N ALA A 20 -4.51 0.64 -10.51
CA ALA A 20 -4.66 0.74 -11.96
C ALA A 20 -5.12 2.12 -12.43
N LEU A 21 -5.93 2.85 -11.65
CA LEU A 21 -6.42 4.17 -12.04
C LEU A 21 -5.29 5.19 -12.23
N LEU A 22 -4.23 5.05 -11.45
CA LEU A 22 -3.04 5.92 -11.49
C LEU A 22 -1.90 5.36 -12.35
N THR A 23 -2.08 4.21 -12.98
CA THR A 23 -1.12 3.63 -13.94
C THR A 23 -1.15 4.44 -15.22
N GLN A 24 -0.38 5.52 -15.27
CA GLN A 24 -0.35 6.50 -16.36
C GLN A 24 1.08 6.90 -16.70
N TRP A 25 1.32 7.14 -17.99
CA TRP A 25 2.61 7.56 -18.54
C TRP A 25 3.20 8.76 -17.81
N ALA A 26 2.40 9.81 -17.65
CA ALA A 26 2.86 11.05 -17.02
C ALA A 26 3.36 10.83 -15.59
N LEU A 27 2.69 9.96 -14.82
CA LEU A 27 3.14 9.65 -13.46
C LEU A 27 4.41 8.80 -13.47
N ALA A 28 4.49 7.79 -14.35
CA ALA A 28 5.67 6.94 -14.47
C ALA A 28 6.92 7.75 -14.84
N THR A 29 6.81 8.62 -15.85
CA THR A 29 7.90 9.50 -16.30
C THR A 29 8.31 10.44 -15.18
N TYR A 30 7.35 11.12 -14.52
CA TYR A 30 7.62 12.01 -13.40
C TYR A 30 8.43 11.32 -12.29
N LEU A 31 8.01 10.12 -11.88
CA LEU A 31 8.67 9.36 -10.81
C LEU A 31 10.14 9.05 -11.16
N VAL A 32 10.37 8.54 -12.36
CA VAL A 32 11.73 8.17 -12.81
C VAL A 32 12.62 9.40 -12.96
N GLU A 33 12.10 10.50 -13.51
CA GLU A 33 12.86 11.78 -13.62
C GLU A 33 13.25 12.34 -12.25
N HIS A 34 12.46 12.06 -11.19
CA HIS A 34 12.74 12.44 -9.81
C HIS A 34 13.47 11.33 -9.02
N GLN A 35 14.13 10.40 -9.72
CA GLN A 35 14.90 9.31 -9.12
C GLN A 35 14.09 8.42 -8.16
N ALA A 36 12.78 8.34 -8.36
CA ALA A 36 11.90 7.40 -7.68
C ALA A 36 11.61 6.20 -8.56
N HIS A 37 11.05 5.14 -7.98
CA HIS A 37 10.62 3.96 -8.69
C HIS A 37 9.11 3.77 -8.56
N TYR A 38 8.50 3.22 -9.60
CA TYR A 38 7.08 2.89 -9.54
C TYR A 38 6.85 1.37 -9.46
N HIS A 39 5.75 0.99 -8.82
CA HIS A 39 5.14 -0.34 -8.86
C HIS A 39 3.64 -0.16 -9.10
N PHE A 40 3.21 -0.41 -10.32
CA PHE A 40 1.85 -0.14 -10.75
C PHE A 40 1.10 -1.43 -11.05
N THR A 41 -0.14 -1.51 -10.55
CA THR A 41 -1.07 -2.56 -10.96
C THR A 41 -1.67 -2.20 -12.30
N VAL A 42 -1.78 -3.18 -13.20
CA VAL A 42 -2.37 -3.03 -14.54
C VAL A 42 -3.71 -3.77 -14.57
N LYS A 43 -4.74 -3.12 -15.07
CA LYS A 43 -6.11 -3.67 -15.22
C LYS A 43 -6.76 -3.09 -16.47
N GLY A 44 -8.03 -3.41 -16.70
CA GLY A 44 -8.81 -3.05 -17.87
C GLY A 44 -8.86 -1.57 -18.31
N ASN A 45 -8.34 -0.64 -17.49
CA ASN A 45 -8.12 0.75 -17.90
C ASN A 45 -6.92 0.93 -18.84
N GLN A 46 -6.06 -0.08 -18.93
CA GLN A 46 -4.91 -0.19 -19.84
C GLN A 46 -4.99 -1.53 -20.60
N PRO A 47 -5.99 -1.74 -21.46
CA PRO A 47 -6.32 -3.07 -21.98
C PRO A 47 -5.21 -3.69 -22.83
N THR A 48 -4.49 -2.91 -23.63
CA THR A 48 -3.37 -3.40 -24.43
C THR A 48 -2.22 -3.84 -23.53
N LEU A 49 -1.83 -3.00 -22.56
CA LEU A 49 -0.77 -3.32 -21.61
C LEU A 49 -1.11 -4.54 -20.75
N GLU A 50 -2.36 -4.64 -20.29
CA GLU A 50 -2.86 -5.80 -19.54
C GLU A 50 -2.77 -7.07 -20.37
N HIS A 51 -3.23 -7.03 -21.63
CA HIS A 51 -3.19 -8.16 -22.54
C HIS A 51 -1.76 -8.63 -22.81
N ASP A 52 -0.85 -7.71 -23.12
CA ASP A 52 0.54 -8.03 -23.44
C ASP A 52 1.25 -8.69 -22.26
N ILE A 53 0.99 -8.22 -21.03
CA ILE A 53 1.53 -8.83 -19.81
C ILE A 53 0.86 -10.18 -19.57
N ALA A 54 -0.46 -10.30 -19.74
CA ALA A 54 -1.17 -11.56 -19.54
C ALA A 54 -0.65 -12.66 -20.46
N VAL A 55 -0.46 -12.38 -21.74
CA VAL A 55 0.12 -13.32 -22.72
C VAL A 55 1.51 -13.80 -22.29
N GLN A 56 2.34 -12.90 -21.75
CA GLN A 56 3.68 -13.27 -21.25
C GLN A 56 3.61 -14.32 -20.14
N PHE A 57 2.57 -14.29 -19.31
CA PHE A 57 2.46 -15.17 -18.15
C PHE A 57 1.44 -16.32 -18.32
N GLU A 58 0.82 -16.51 -19.50
CA GLU A 58 -0.13 -17.62 -19.74
C GLU A 58 0.45 -19.02 -19.42
N ASN A 59 1.74 -19.22 -19.67
CA ASN A 59 2.43 -20.49 -19.42
C ASN A 59 3.68 -20.28 -18.57
N CYS A 60 3.55 -19.56 -17.50
CA CYS A 60 4.70 -19.07 -16.72
C CYS A 60 5.43 -20.10 -15.86
N GLY A 61 5.04 -21.37 -15.86
CA GLY A 61 5.79 -22.44 -15.14
C GLY A 61 5.90 -22.21 -13.62
N THR A 62 7.05 -22.60 -13.05
CA THR A 62 7.30 -22.45 -11.61
C THR A 62 7.42 -20.98 -11.21
N PRO A 63 6.79 -20.54 -10.11
CA PRO A 63 6.93 -19.17 -9.62
C PRO A 63 8.36 -18.85 -9.19
N ASP A 64 8.80 -17.62 -9.44
CA ASP A 64 10.12 -17.13 -9.05
C ASP A 64 10.24 -16.97 -7.53
N PHE A 65 9.11 -16.72 -6.85
CA PHE A 65 9.05 -16.66 -5.39
C PHE A 65 7.65 -17.01 -4.87
N VAL A 66 7.58 -17.66 -3.71
CA VAL A 66 6.34 -18.03 -3.02
C VAL A 66 6.40 -17.57 -1.57
N ALA A 67 5.39 -16.84 -1.15
CA ALA A 67 5.18 -16.45 0.24
C ALA A 67 3.93 -17.12 0.81
N VAL A 68 4.07 -17.82 1.92
CA VAL A 68 2.94 -18.37 2.67
C VAL A 68 2.81 -17.60 3.98
N THR A 69 1.67 -16.98 4.19
CA THR A 69 1.35 -16.32 5.46
C THR A 69 0.54 -17.29 6.30
N PRO A 70 1.06 -17.70 7.49
CA PRO A 70 0.28 -18.52 8.42
C PRO A 70 -0.97 -17.73 8.81
N ALA A 71 -2.07 -18.46 8.89
CA ALA A 71 -3.38 -17.88 9.05
C ALA A 71 -3.52 -17.04 10.32
N ASP A 72 -3.56 -15.77 10.13
CA ASP A 72 -4.27 -14.91 11.05
C ASP A 72 -5.78 -15.01 10.73
N HIS A 73 -6.64 -15.10 11.74
CA HIS A 73 -8.10 -15.22 11.59
C HIS A 73 -8.63 -16.47 10.83
N GLY A 74 -7.90 -17.59 10.84
CA GLY A 74 -8.41 -18.87 10.29
C GLY A 74 -8.29 -19.02 8.78
N ARG A 75 -7.51 -18.20 8.09
CA ARG A 75 -7.26 -18.30 6.65
C ARG A 75 -5.77 -18.56 6.40
N ILE A 76 -5.44 -19.38 5.41
CA ILE A 76 -4.09 -19.53 4.88
C ILE A 76 -4.03 -18.73 3.58
N GLU A 77 -3.03 -17.89 3.46
CA GLU A 77 -2.81 -17.13 2.25
C GLU A 77 -1.47 -17.52 1.63
N THR A 78 -1.51 -17.92 0.37
CA THR A 78 -0.32 -18.22 -0.44
C THR A 78 -0.26 -17.21 -1.57
N ARG A 79 0.88 -16.55 -1.72
CA ARG A 79 1.16 -15.66 -2.85
C ARG A 79 2.31 -16.22 -3.66
N ARG A 80 2.12 -16.28 -4.97
CA ARG A 80 3.11 -16.67 -5.96
C ARG A 80 3.38 -15.49 -6.86
N ILE A 81 4.64 -15.27 -7.21
CA ILE A 81 5.01 -14.20 -8.13
C ILE A 81 5.91 -14.72 -9.23
N TRP A 82 5.68 -14.25 -10.44
CA TRP A 82 6.51 -14.38 -11.62
C TRP A 82 6.91 -12.99 -12.09
N CYS A 83 8.18 -12.82 -12.48
CA CYS A 83 8.73 -11.58 -13.01
C CYS A 83 9.36 -11.85 -14.36
N SER A 84 9.25 -10.91 -15.30
CA SER A 84 9.85 -11.03 -16.63
C SER A 84 10.32 -9.69 -17.15
N THR A 85 11.44 -9.71 -17.87
CA THR A 85 11.93 -8.59 -18.65
C THR A 85 11.73 -8.80 -20.16
N ALA A 86 11.24 -9.97 -20.57
CA ALA A 86 11.14 -10.37 -21.97
C ALA A 86 10.27 -9.43 -22.80
N VAL A 87 9.26 -8.83 -22.18
CA VAL A 87 8.31 -7.93 -22.84
C VAL A 87 8.65 -6.45 -22.69
N ASN A 88 9.67 -6.07 -21.95
CA ASN A 88 9.98 -4.67 -21.65
C ASN A 88 10.14 -3.80 -22.91
N ALA A 89 10.79 -4.32 -23.95
CA ALA A 89 11.01 -3.59 -25.20
C ALA A 89 9.74 -3.50 -26.07
N TYR A 90 8.74 -4.33 -25.79
CA TYR A 90 7.49 -4.41 -26.54
C TYR A 90 6.37 -3.64 -25.87
N LEU A 91 6.39 -3.53 -24.53
CA LEU A 91 5.34 -2.83 -23.79
C LEU A 91 5.34 -1.34 -24.12
N ASP A 92 4.18 -0.85 -24.53
CA ASP A 92 3.95 0.58 -24.74
C ASP A 92 3.74 1.29 -23.39
N PHE A 93 4.80 1.31 -22.58
CA PHE A 93 4.81 2.01 -21.29
C PHE A 93 6.24 2.45 -20.92
N PRO A 94 6.44 3.66 -20.33
CA PRO A 94 7.76 4.22 -20.12
C PRO A 94 8.50 3.55 -18.94
N HIS A 95 9.80 3.37 -19.12
CA HIS A 95 10.75 2.97 -18.07
C HIS A 95 10.42 1.64 -17.38
N VAL A 96 9.82 0.67 -18.08
CA VAL A 96 9.54 -0.65 -17.50
C VAL A 96 10.85 -1.40 -17.29
N GLY A 97 11.16 -1.71 -16.02
CA GLY A 97 12.28 -2.58 -15.63
C GLY A 97 11.88 -4.05 -15.58
N GLN A 98 10.67 -4.35 -15.09
CA GLN A 98 10.09 -5.69 -15.04
C GLN A 98 8.57 -5.63 -15.16
N ALA A 99 7.97 -6.60 -15.87
CA ALA A 99 6.56 -6.95 -15.71
C ALA A 99 6.42 -8.09 -14.69
N PHE A 100 5.31 -8.17 -13.98
CA PHE A 100 5.07 -9.22 -13.01
C PHE A 100 3.62 -9.68 -12.98
N GLN A 101 3.42 -10.95 -12.60
CA GLN A 101 2.14 -11.54 -12.24
C GLN A 101 2.20 -12.00 -10.79
N ILE A 102 1.16 -11.69 -10.02
CA ILE A 102 1.00 -12.18 -8.64
C ILE A 102 -0.31 -12.96 -8.57
N GLU A 103 -0.21 -14.20 -8.11
CA GLU A 103 -1.38 -15.00 -7.73
C GLU A 103 -1.51 -15.00 -6.21
N ARG A 104 -2.72 -14.71 -5.74
CA ARG A 104 -3.09 -14.78 -4.33
C ARG A 104 -4.16 -15.84 -4.15
N GLU A 105 -3.78 -16.93 -3.51
CA GLU A 105 -4.67 -18.00 -3.10
C GLU A 105 -5.00 -17.86 -1.62
N CYS A 106 -6.27 -17.86 -1.29
CA CYS A 106 -6.75 -17.75 0.08
C CYS A 106 -7.67 -18.93 0.41
N VAL A 107 -7.29 -19.73 1.40
CA VAL A 107 -8.05 -20.90 1.86
C VAL A 107 -8.59 -20.64 3.25
N ASP A 108 -9.91 -20.66 3.40
CA ASP A 108 -10.59 -20.61 4.69
C ASP A 108 -10.54 -21.98 5.38
N LYS A 109 -9.89 -22.06 6.55
CA LYS A 109 -9.69 -23.34 7.28
C LYS A 109 -10.97 -23.97 7.79
N LYS A 110 -12.01 -23.17 8.03
CA LYS A 110 -13.27 -23.69 8.59
C LYS A 110 -14.18 -24.25 7.51
N THR A 111 -14.24 -23.54 6.38
CA THR A 111 -15.18 -23.88 5.30
C THR A 111 -14.51 -24.65 4.16
N GLY A 112 -13.18 -24.66 4.09
CA GLY A 112 -12.42 -25.19 2.95
C GLY A 112 -12.57 -24.35 1.68
N LYS A 113 -13.26 -23.20 1.73
CA LYS A 113 -13.45 -22.34 0.56
C LYS A 113 -12.11 -21.75 0.12
N CYS A 114 -11.80 -21.92 -1.16
CA CYS A 114 -10.64 -21.35 -1.80
C CYS A 114 -11.05 -20.18 -2.71
N SER A 115 -10.29 -19.10 -2.69
CA SER A 115 -10.37 -18.01 -3.67
C SER A 115 -8.99 -17.80 -4.30
N LEU A 116 -8.97 -17.54 -5.60
CA LEU A 116 -7.77 -17.21 -6.36
C LEU A 116 -7.98 -15.83 -7.00
N GLU A 117 -7.02 -14.96 -6.80
CA GLU A 117 -6.95 -13.64 -7.41
C GLU A 117 -5.63 -13.52 -8.18
N VAL A 118 -5.69 -12.97 -9.39
CA VAL A 118 -4.51 -12.69 -10.21
C VAL A 118 -4.39 -11.18 -10.38
N ALA A 119 -3.21 -10.65 -10.14
CA ALA A 119 -2.87 -9.26 -10.36
C ALA A 119 -1.67 -9.17 -11.31
N LEU A 120 -1.81 -8.36 -12.36
CA LEU A 120 -0.73 -8.02 -13.28
C LEU A 120 -0.18 -6.63 -12.93
N GLY A 121 1.11 -6.44 -13.18
CA GLY A 121 1.71 -5.15 -12.90
C GLY A 121 3.07 -4.97 -13.57
N ILE A 122 3.57 -3.75 -13.43
CA ILE A 122 4.86 -3.30 -13.94
C ILE A 122 5.61 -2.51 -12.88
N THR A 123 6.91 -2.56 -12.93
CA THR A 123 7.80 -1.74 -12.10
C THR A 123 8.95 -1.16 -12.91
N SER A 124 9.42 0.02 -12.53
CA SER A 124 10.63 0.59 -13.13
C SER A 124 11.93 -0.03 -12.58
N ARG A 125 11.85 -0.82 -11.50
CA ARG A 125 13.03 -1.51 -10.97
C ARG A 125 13.43 -2.66 -11.88
N THR A 126 14.71 -2.73 -12.17
CA THR A 126 15.33 -3.86 -12.86
C THR A 126 15.45 -5.08 -11.94
N PRO A 127 15.68 -6.31 -12.46
CA PRO A 127 15.92 -7.49 -11.63
C PRO A 127 17.09 -7.36 -10.65
N GLN A 128 18.08 -6.54 -11.00
CA GLN A 128 19.24 -6.25 -10.14
C GLN A 128 18.90 -5.34 -8.95
N GLU A 129 17.90 -4.48 -9.11
CA GLU A 129 17.45 -3.53 -8.08
C GLU A 129 16.35 -4.11 -7.18
N ALA A 130 15.51 -5.00 -7.73
CA ALA A 130 14.43 -5.64 -6.98
C ALA A 130 14.25 -7.11 -7.41
N SER A 131 14.52 -8.02 -6.48
CA SER A 131 14.19 -9.45 -6.64
C SER A 131 12.66 -9.65 -6.68
N PRO A 132 12.16 -10.79 -7.18
CA PRO A 132 10.73 -11.12 -7.14
C PRO A 132 10.12 -11.03 -5.74
N GLN A 133 10.88 -11.46 -4.71
CA GLN A 133 10.47 -11.29 -3.32
C GLN A 133 10.24 -9.80 -2.99
N ARG A 134 11.17 -8.93 -3.36
CA ARG A 134 11.05 -7.49 -3.09
C ARG A 134 9.87 -6.86 -3.83
N VAL A 135 9.63 -7.23 -5.09
CA VAL A 135 8.46 -6.78 -5.86
C VAL A 135 7.16 -7.18 -5.16
N LEU A 136 7.08 -8.43 -4.67
CA LEU A 136 5.93 -8.92 -3.91
C LEU A 136 5.73 -8.14 -2.60
N GLU A 137 6.80 -7.87 -1.86
CA GLU A 137 6.75 -7.09 -0.61
C GLU A 137 6.24 -5.67 -0.85
N VAL A 138 6.73 -4.98 -1.89
CA VAL A 138 6.28 -3.64 -2.24
C VAL A 138 4.81 -3.65 -2.67
N ASN A 139 4.39 -4.62 -3.47
CA ASN A 139 2.99 -4.79 -3.85
C ASN A 139 2.09 -5.01 -2.62
N ARG A 140 2.52 -5.86 -1.67
CA ARG A 140 1.80 -6.04 -0.39
C ARG A 140 1.72 -4.75 0.42
N GLY A 141 2.78 -3.95 0.41
CA GLY A 141 2.82 -2.65 1.09
C GLY A 141 1.76 -1.67 0.61
N HIS A 142 1.34 -1.78 -0.66
CA HIS A 142 0.25 -0.97 -1.21
C HIS A 142 -1.06 -1.10 -0.40
N TRP A 143 -1.40 -2.31 0.06
CA TRP A 143 -2.61 -2.58 0.86
C TRP A 143 -2.57 -1.97 2.27
N ALA A 144 -1.40 -1.51 2.73
CA ALA A 144 -1.32 -0.80 4.01
C ALA A 144 -2.12 0.51 4.01
N ILE A 145 -2.32 1.14 2.85
CA ILE A 145 -3.15 2.34 2.72
C ILE A 145 -4.62 2.05 3.02
N GLU A 146 -5.13 0.88 2.60
CA GLU A 146 -6.51 0.47 2.87
C GLU A 146 -6.75 0.29 4.37
N SER A 147 -5.75 -0.24 5.10
CA SER A 147 -5.86 -0.37 6.56
C SER A 147 -5.92 0.99 7.26
N VAL A 148 -5.29 2.02 6.69
CA VAL A 148 -5.38 3.40 7.19
C VAL A 148 -6.74 4.01 6.87
N HIS A 149 -7.22 3.82 5.64
CA HIS A 149 -8.56 4.26 5.23
C HIS A 149 -9.63 3.60 6.10
N TYR A 150 -9.56 2.27 6.31
CA TYR A 150 -10.46 1.57 7.20
C TYR A 150 -10.50 2.16 8.63
N ILE A 151 -9.35 2.56 9.18
CA ILE A 151 -9.32 3.22 10.50
C ILE A 151 -10.07 4.55 10.46
N ILE A 152 -9.88 5.35 9.40
CA ILE A 152 -10.52 6.64 9.25
C ILE A 152 -12.03 6.47 9.05
N ASP A 153 -12.43 5.58 8.15
CA ASP A 153 -13.83 5.37 7.77
C ASP A 153 -14.62 4.74 8.91
N TRP A 154 -14.07 3.70 9.53
CA TRP A 154 -14.76 2.92 10.55
C TRP A 154 -14.61 3.48 11.97
N ASN A 155 -13.38 3.78 12.41
CA ASN A 155 -13.16 4.20 13.80
C ASN A 155 -13.48 5.69 14.02
N TYR A 156 -13.31 6.52 12.99
CA TYR A 156 -13.62 7.94 13.03
C TYR A 156 -14.94 8.30 12.33
N ASP A 157 -15.66 7.31 11.80
CA ASP A 157 -16.99 7.44 11.18
C ASP A 157 -17.02 8.54 10.09
N GLU A 158 -15.97 8.56 9.23
CA GLU A 158 -15.83 9.62 8.22
C GLU A 158 -16.96 9.60 7.21
N ASP A 159 -17.39 8.43 6.75
CA ASP A 159 -18.47 8.26 5.78
C ASP A 159 -19.83 8.77 6.29
N ARG A 160 -20.05 8.72 7.61
CA ARG A 160 -21.26 9.24 8.26
C ARG A 160 -21.12 10.70 8.71
N GLY A 161 -20.01 11.35 8.42
CA GLY A 161 -19.76 12.74 8.76
C GLY A 161 -20.84 13.67 8.21
N ARG A 162 -21.40 14.51 9.07
CA ARG A 162 -22.49 15.45 8.71
C ARG A 162 -22.00 16.85 8.31
N ALA A 163 -20.72 17.13 8.46
CA ALA A 163 -20.15 18.38 7.99
C ALA A 163 -20.16 18.40 6.45
N ARG A 164 -20.94 19.28 5.85
CA ARG A 164 -21.17 19.34 4.40
C ARG A 164 -20.85 20.70 3.78
N THR A 165 -20.52 21.72 4.60
CA THR A 165 -20.37 23.10 4.13
C THR A 165 -18.99 23.66 4.42
N GLY A 166 -18.52 24.54 3.53
CA GLY A 166 -17.25 25.24 3.66
C GLY A 166 -16.06 24.30 3.80
N PHE A 167 -15.08 24.71 4.58
CA PHE A 167 -13.86 23.94 4.87
C PHE A 167 -14.04 22.89 5.98
N GLY A 168 -15.27 22.72 6.50
CA GLY A 168 -15.56 21.78 7.58
C GLY A 168 -15.16 20.35 7.27
N PRO A 169 -15.57 19.73 6.16
CA PRO A 169 -15.19 18.37 5.79
C PRO A 169 -13.69 18.19 5.69
N GLU A 170 -13.01 19.08 4.98
CA GLU A 170 -11.56 19.03 4.77
C GLU A 170 -10.79 19.13 6.09
N ASN A 171 -11.17 20.07 6.96
CA ASN A 171 -10.53 20.25 8.26
C ASN A 171 -10.73 19.04 9.17
N LEU A 172 -11.92 18.42 9.17
CA LEU A 172 -12.18 17.20 9.92
C LEU A 172 -11.34 16.04 9.43
N THR A 173 -11.22 15.85 8.12
CA THR A 173 -10.37 14.81 7.52
C THR A 173 -8.91 15.03 7.90
N ARG A 174 -8.40 16.25 7.84
CA ARG A 174 -7.04 16.60 8.26
C ARG A 174 -6.80 16.30 9.73
N LEU A 175 -7.72 16.66 10.62
CA LEU A 175 -7.63 16.38 12.06
C LEU A 175 -7.65 14.89 12.35
N ARG A 176 -8.50 14.11 11.68
CA ARG A 176 -8.55 12.65 11.81
C ARG A 176 -7.22 12.01 11.41
N ARG A 177 -6.68 12.40 10.25
CA ARG A 177 -5.37 11.90 9.77
C ARG A 177 -4.24 12.27 10.72
N PHE A 178 -4.24 13.48 11.25
CA PHE A 178 -3.28 13.92 12.25
C PHE A 178 -3.38 13.07 13.53
N ALA A 179 -4.58 12.83 14.04
CA ALA A 179 -4.81 11.99 15.21
C ALA A 179 -4.34 10.54 14.97
N VAL A 180 -4.65 9.95 13.80
CA VAL A 180 -4.15 8.61 13.41
C VAL A 180 -2.62 8.59 13.36
N GLY A 181 -1.99 9.63 12.82
CA GLY A 181 -0.53 9.75 12.78
C GLY A 181 0.10 9.72 14.18
N ILE A 182 -0.47 10.48 15.13
CA ILE A 182 -0.04 10.47 16.53
C ILE A 182 -0.22 9.07 17.13
N LEU A 183 -1.40 8.46 16.98
CA LEU A 183 -1.67 7.14 17.55
C LEU A 183 -0.70 6.08 16.99
N LYS A 184 -0.43 6.11 15.70
CA LYS A 184 0.53 5.20 15.06
C LYS A 184 1.95 5.38 15.58
N SER A 185 2.38 6.61 15.90
CA SER A 185 3.72 6.87 16.45
C SER A 185 3.92 6.31 17.86
N PHE A 186 2.83 6.05 18.60
CA PHE A 186 2.86 5.46 19.95
C PHE A 186 2.32 4.03 19.99
N GLN A 187 1.93 3.48 18.84
CA GLN A 187 1.35 2.14 18.74
C GLN A 187 2.37 1.05 19.10
N LYS A 188 2.01 0.21 20.06
CA LYS A 188 2.83 -0.96 20.44
C LYS A 188 2.54 -2.14 19.49
N PRO A 189 3.48 -3.09 19.33
CA PRO A 189 3.19 -4.33 18.62
C PRO A 189 1.93 -5.01 19.18
N ALA A 190 1.11 -5.57 18.31
CA ALA A 190 -0.17 -6.23 18.62
C ALA A 190 -1.28 -5.35 19.22
N GLN A 191 -1.07 -4.04 19.40
CA GLN A 191 -2.11 -3.11 19.87
C GLN A 191 -2.86 -2.51 18.67
N SER A 192 -4.20 -2.53 18.69
CA SER A 192 -5.00 -1.89 17.66
C SER A 192 -5.23 -0.40 17.93
N ILE A 193 -5.41 0.40 16.86
CA ILE A 193 -5.76 1.83 17.00
C ILE A 193 -7.11 1.99 17.72
N ALA A 194 -8.09 1.11 17.45
CA ALA A 194 -9.37 1.12 18.14
C ALA A 194 -9.24 0.89 19.65
N GLU A 195 -8.33 0.02 20.08
CA GLU A 195 -8.03 -0.18 21.49
C GLU A 195 -7.40 1.07 22.12
N MET A 196 -6.41 1.68 21.42
CA MET A 196 -5.79 2.92 21.88
C MET A 196 -6.84 4.03 22.05
N MET A 197 -7.74 4.20 21.08
CA MET A 197 -8.82 5.18 21.16
C MET A 197 -9.71 4.95 22.39
N ARG A 198 -10.11 3.69 22.66
CA ARG A 198 -10.88 3.36 23.86
C ARG A 198 -10.15 3.72 25.15
N ILE A 199 -8.85 3.42 25.24
CA ILE A 199 -8.03 3.77 26.41
C ILE A 199 -7.99 5.29 26.61
N LEU A 200 -7.78 6.04 25.54
CA LEU A 200 -7.67 7.50 25.58
C LEU A 200 -8.99 8.19 25.95
N CYS A 201 -10.14 7.63 25.55
CA CYS A 201 -11.46 8.11 25.96
C CYS A 201 -11.64 8.12 27.51
N PHE A 202 -11.05 7.14 28.20
CA PHE A 202 -11.13 7.05 29.65
C PHE A 202 -9.94 7.65 30.39
N ARG A 203 -8.84 7.96 29.70
CA ARG A 203 -7.58 8.44 30.28
C ARG A 203 -7.08 9.70 29.56
N ASN A 204 -7.82 10.79 29.66
CA ASN A 204 -7.52 12.05 28.96
C ASN A 204 -6.10 12.58 29.20
N ARG A 205 -5.51 12.30 30.39
CA ARG A 205 -4.14 12.72 30.70
C ARG A 205 -3.12 12.14 29.70
N ILE A 206 -3.30 10.89 29.26
CA ILE A 206 -2.41 10.25 28.28
C ILE A 206 -2.45 10.98 26.93
N VAL A 207 -3.61 11.59 26.55
CA VAL A 207 -3.71 12.40 25.34
C VAL A 207 -2.73 13.58 25.41
N PHE A 208 -2.67 14.27 26.54
CA PHE A 208 -1.76 15.39 26.74
C PHE A 208 -0.29 14.93 26.75
N ASP A 209 -0.01 13.73 27.27
CA ASP A 209 1.34 13.15 27.22
C ASP A 209 1.75 12.87 25.76
N TYR A 210 0.86 12.30 24.93
CA TYR A 210 1.10 12.08 23.50
C TYR A 210 1.28 13.37 22.70
N LEU A 211 0.56 14.42 23.09
CA LEU A 211 0.70 15.77 22.50
C LEU A 211 1.91 16.53 23.04
N ARG A 212 2.70 15.92 23.94
CA ARG A 212 3.84 16.55 24.63
C ARG A 212 3.48 17.83 25.38
N MET A 213 2.28 17.90 25.92
CA MET A 213 1.77 19.03 26.68
C MET A 213 1.96 18.88 28.21
N THR A 214 2.53 17.77 28.66
CA THR A 214 2.82 17.52 30.09
C THR A 214 4.33 17.44 30.34
N LYS A 215 4.73 17.68 31.59
CA LYS A 215 6.15 17.58 32.02
C LYS A 215 6.70 16.15 31.93
N ASN A 216 5.83 15.14 31.83
CA ASN A 216 6.21 13.73 31.76
C ASN A 216 6.41 13.23 30.30
N SER A 217 6.20 14.09 29.32
CA SER A 217 6.43 13.78 27.91
C SER A 217 7.91 13.93 27.54
N ALA A 218 8.77 13.09 28.13
CA ALA A 218 10.14 12.97 27.66
C ALA A 218 10.16 12.49 26.20
N PRO A 219 11.03 13.01 25.33
CA PRO A 219 11.17 12.50 23.99
C PRO A 219 11.60 11.04 24.06
N THR A 220 10.82 10.16 23.46
CA THR A 220 11.26 8.77 23.24
C THR A 220 12.48 8.84 22.34
N PRO A 221 13.64 8.25 22.69
CA PRO A 221 14.78 8.23 21.81
C PRO A 221 14.38 7.53 20.51
N PRO A 222 14.87 7.99 19.34
CA PRO A 222 14.64 7.31 18.09
C PRO A 222 15.12 5.86 18.27
N GLY A 223 14.23 4.91 18.01
CA GLY A 223 14.52 3.50 18.14
C GLY A 223 15.75 3.14 17.30
N GLY A 224 16.72 2.51 17.94
CA GLY A 224 17.85 1.88 17.28
C GLY A 224 17.43 0.65 16.48
#